data_cf72acc1554e5fb8f6909e23b138563e
#
_entry.id   cf72acc1554e5fb8f6909e23b138563e
#
_cell.length_a   1.000
_cell.length_b   1.000
_cell.length_c   1.000
_cell.angle_alpha   90.00
_cell.angle_beta   90.00
_cell.angle_gamma   90.00
#
_symmetry.space_group_name_H-M   'P 1'
#
loop_
_entity.id
_entity.type
_entity.pdbx_description
1 polymer ?
#
loop_
_entity_poly.entity_id
_entity_poly.type
_entity_poly.pdbx_seq_one_letter_code
_entity_poly.pdbx_strand_id
1 'polypeptide(L)'
;LSYRTHVQDYGWLDWAKNGSVSGTVGEAKRLEAIEINLNGEPAEIYDIFYRVHAQNFGWLDWAKNGASSGTAGYGYRLEAIEIRLVRKGEAAPGPTADPFIENSKNRNEKLIVSYTTHVQDYGWQPYVSDGKLSGTSGEAKRLEGIKIQLQNAPYVGSISYQTHVQDYGWQAWISDNGFSGTSGEAKRLEAIRIKLTDQMSEYYDIYYRVHAQ
;
A
#
# COMPACT_ATOMS: atom_id res chain seq x y z
N LEU A 1 -16.03 -20.53 -14.74
CA LEU A 1 -15.77 -19.83 -13.49
C LEU A 1 -14.39 -19.17 -13.54
N SER A 2 -14.31 -17.89 -13.22
CA SER A 2 -13.06 -17.17 -12.98
C SER A 2 -13.06 -16.58 -11.57
N TYR A 3 -11.89 -16.44 -11.00
CA TYR A 3 -11.72 -15.94 -9.66
C TYR A 3 -10.32 -15.31 -9.48
N ARG A 4 -10.22 -14.39 -8.53
CA ARG A 4 -8.94 -13.83 -8.09
C ARG A 4 -8.97 -13.55 -6.60
N THR A 5 -7.79 -13.47 -5.99
CA THR A 5 -7.64 -13.21 -4.57
C THR A 5 -6.79 -11.97 -4.33
N HIS A 6 -7.12 -11.26 -3.25
CA HIS A 6 -6.28 -10.23 -2.67
C HIS A 6 -5.35 -10.87 -1.66
N VAL A 7 -4.04 -10.74 -1.88
CA VAL A 7 -3.00 -11.37 -1.08
C VAL A 7 -2.19 -10.31 -0.37
N GLN A 8 -1.82 -10.59 0.87
CA GLN A 8 -0.91 -9.73 1.65
C GLN A 8 0.32 -9.34 0.82
N ASP A 9 0.64 -8.04 0.78
CA ASP A 9 1.78 -7.43 0.11
C ASP A 9 1.75 -7.48 -1.43
N TYR A 10 0.83 -8.26 -2.03
CA TYR A 10 0.69 -8.39 -3.49
C TYR A 10 -0.57 -7.70 -4.03
N GLY A 11 -1.57 -7.45 -3.16
CA GLY A 11 -2.86 -6.91 -3.59
C GLY A 11 -3.68 -7.93 -4.39
N TRP A 12 -4.46 -7.44 -5.35
CA TRP A 12 -5.24 -8.29 -6.24
C TRP A 12 -4.34 -8.98 -7.26
N LEU A 13 -4.37 -10.32 -7.25
CA LEU A 13 -3.71 -11.12 -8.28
C LEU A 13 -4.52 -11.14 -9.58
N ASP A 14 -3.90 -11.61 -10.66
CA ASP A 14 -4.57 -11.83 -11.93
C ASP A 14 -5.71 -12.85 -11.82
N TRP A 15 -6.67 -12.76 -12.76
CA TRP A 15 -7.79 -13.69 -12.82
C TRP A 15 -7.34 -15.11 -13.17
N ALA A 16 -7.60 -16.04 -12.26
CA ALA A 16 -7.44 -17.47 -12.45
C ALA A 16 -8.76 -18.11 -12.91
N LYS A 17 -8.68 -19.27 -13.55
CA LYS A 17 -9.83 -20.04 -14.03
C LYS A 17 -9.51 -21.53 -14.08
N ASN A 18 -10.59 -22.35 -14.18
CA ASN A 18 -10.47 -23.78 -14.44
C ASN A 18 -9.54 -24.54 -13.46
N GLY A 19 -9.63 -24.23 -12.18
CA GLY A 19 -8.86 -24.91 -11.14
C GLY A 19 -7.40 -24.42 -10.99
N SER A 20 -6.99 -23.38 -11.72
CA SER A 20 -5.68 -22.76 -11.50
C SER A 20 -5.58 -22.14 -10.10
N VAL A 21 -4.40 -22.10 -9.51
CA VAL A 21 -4.19 -21.49 -8.19
C VAL A 21 -4.35 -19.97 -8.30
N SER A 22 -5.08 -19.37 -7.35
CA SER A 22 -5.08 -17.94 -7.07
C SER A 22 -4.68 -17.74 -5.61
N GLY A 23 -3.53 -17.16 -5.39
CA GLY A 23 -2.89 -17.07 -4.08
C GLY A 23 -1.41 -17.44 -4.15
N THR A 24 -0.76 -17.59 -3.01
CA THR A 24 0.65 -17.98 -2.90
C THR A 24 0.80 -19.34 -2.24
N VAL A 25 1.90 -20.03 -2.52
CA VAL A 25 2.23 -21.34 -1.93
C VAL A 25 3.61 -21.25 -1.29
N GLY A 26 3.68 -21.57 0.00
CA GLY A 26 4.94 -21.60 0.75
C GLY A 26 5.49 -20.23 1.17
N GLU A 27 4.76 -19.13 0.95
CA GLU A 27 5.21 -17.77 1.23
C GLU A 27 4.66 -17.21 2.55
N ALA A 28 3.84 -17.97 3.27
CA ALA A 28 3.17 -17.54 4.50
C ALA A 28 2.36 -16.22 4.36
N LYS A 29 1.88 -15.92 3.14
CA LYS A 29 1.03 -14.76 2.86
C LYS A 29 -0.43 -15.10 3.06
N ARG A 30 -1.18 -14.22 3.72
CA ARG A 30 -2.62 -14.41 3.94
C ARG A 30 -3.44 -13.95 2.73
N LEU A 31 -4.57 -14.59 2.52
CA LEU A 31 -5.64 -14.06 1.67
C LEU A 31 -6.49 -13.07 2.49
N GLU A 32 -6.82 -11.94 1.90
CA GLU A 32 -7.57 -10.86 2.55
C GLU A 32 -8.95 -10.63 1.90
N ALA A 33 -9.08 -10.93 0.61
CA ALA A 33 -10.35 -10.86 -0.11
C ALA A 33 -10.35 -11.79 -1.34
N ILE A 34 -11.55 -11.99 -1.90
CA ILE A 34 -11.76 -12.82 -3.09
C ILE A 34 -12.84 -12.20 -3.97
N GLU A 35 -12.68 -12.37 -5.28
CA GLU A 35 -13.70 -12.11 -6.30
C GLU A 35 -13.93 -13.38 -7.11
N ILE A 36 -15.20 -13.71 -7.39
CA ILE A 36 -15.57 -14.88 -8.15
C ILE A 36 -16.62 -14.49 -9.18
N ASN A 37 -16.40 -14.88 -10.43
CA ASN A 37 -17.32 -14.60 -11.53
C ASN A 37 -17.70 -15.88 -12.29
N LEU A 38 -18.97 -16.00 -12.62
CA LEU A 38 -19.50 -17.08 -13.43
C LEU A 38 -19.43 -16.67 -14.91
N ASN A 39 -18.97 -17.55 -15.78
CA ASN A 39 -18.77 -17.25 -17.19
C ASN A 39 -19.52 -18.22 -18.08
N GLY A 40 -19.83 -17.82 -19.33
CA GLY A 40 -20.51 -18.63 -20.34
C GLY A 40 -21.98 -18.86 -20.02
N GLU A 41 -22.58 -19.89 -20.62
CA GLU A 41 -24.01 -20.22 -20.51
C GLU A 41 -24.54 -20.27 -19.06
N PRO A 42 -23.82 -20.82 -18.06
CA PRO A 42 -24.30 -20.78 -16.68
C PRO A 42 -24.52 -19.39 -16.15
N ALA A 43 -23.75 -18.39 -16.60
CA ALA A 43 -23.90 -17.00 -16.20
C ALA A 43 -25.17 -16.33 -16.78
N GLU A 44 -25.81 -16.92 -17.78
CA GLU A 44 -27.09 -16.44 -18.32
C GLU A 44 -28.27 -16.87 -17.43
N ILE A 45 -28.12 -17.99 -16.71
CA ILE A 45 -29.17 -18.62 -15.93
C ILE A 45 -29.04 -18.35 -14.44
N TYR A 46 -27.81 -18.31 -13.94
CA TYR A 46 -27.51 -18.21 -12.52
C TYR A 46 -26.65 -16.96 -12.19
N ASP A 47 -26.84 -16.47 -10.99
CA ASP A 47 -25.93 -15.59 -10.30
C ASP A 47 -25.08 -16.41 -9.31
N ILE A 48 -23.80 -16.09 -9.19
CA ILE A 48 -22.95 -16.66 -8.15
C ILE A 48 -22.88 -15.70 -6.99
N PHE A 49 -23.29 -16.16 -5.82
CA PHE A 49 -23.15 -15.46 -4.55
C PHE A 49 -22.08 -16.13 -3.71
N TYR A 50 -21.30 -15.32 -3.02
CA TYR A 50 -20.31 -15.81 -2.08
C TYR A 50 -20.10 -14.81 -0.96
N ARG A 51 -19.71 -15.34 0.20
CA ARG A 51 -19.32 -14.54 1.36
C ARG A 51 -18.14 -15.19 2.06
N VAL A 52 -17.39 -14.41 2.80
CA VAL A 52 -16.23 -14.89 3.55
C VAL A 52 -16.38 -14.59 5.04
N HIS A 53 -15.75 -15.42 5.87
CA HIS A 53 -15.47 -15.12 7.26
C HIS A 53 -14.10 -14.46 7.32
N ALA A 54 -14.07 -13.21 7.75
CA ALA A 54 -12.84 -12.42 7.88
C ALA A 54 -12.44 -12.30 9.36
N GLN A 55 -11.16 -12.42 9.64
CA GLN A 55 -10.62 -12.25 10.98
C GLN A 55 -11.13 -10.96 11.62
N ASN A 56 -11.59 -11.02 12.87
CA ASN A 56 -12.15 -9.92 13.67
C ASN A 56 -13.47 -9.29 13.17
N PHE A 57 -13.95 -9.65 11.98
CA PHE A 57 -15.24 -9.20 11.45
C PHE A 57 -16.32 -10.29 11.48
N GLY A 58 -15.91 -11.56 11.46
CA GLY A 58 -16.87 -12.66 11.30
C GLY A 58 -17.33 -12.81 9.85
N TRP A 59 -18.54 -13.38 9.66
CA TRP A 59 -19.16 -13.49 8.34
C TRP A 59 -19.58 -12.14 7.81
N LEU A 60 -19.03 -11.76 6.64
CA LEU A 60 -19.46 -10.60 5.88
C LEU A 60 -20.73 -10.94 5.07
N ASP A 61 -21.34 -9.91 4.50
CA ASP A 61 -22.49 -10.05 3.64
C ASP A 61 -22.15 -10.74 2.32
N TRP A 62 -23.17 -11.08 1.53
CA TRP A 62 -23.02 -11.78 0.26
C TRP A 62 -22.58 -10.84 -0.86
N ALA A 63 -21.44 -11.13 -1.46
CA ALA A 63 -21.00 -10.58 -2.74
C ALA A 63 -21.64 -11.36 -3.91
N LYS A 64 -21.69 -10.74 -5.08
CA LYS A 64 -22.35 -11.27 -6.27
C LYS A 64 -21.51 -11.02 -7.52
N ASN A 65 -21.33 -12.02 -8.39
CA ASN A 65 -20.86 -11.89 -9.78
C ASN A 65 -19.62 -10.99 -9.95
N GLY A 66 -18.52 -11.32 -9.30
CA GLY A 66 -17.27 -10.59 -9.40
C GLY A 66 -17.13 -9.41 -8.44
N ALA A 67 -18.13 -9.13 -7.59
CA ALA A 67 -17.98 -8.17 -6.53
C ALA A 67 -16.98 -8.66 -5.47
N SER A 68 -16.23 -7.77 -4.87
CA SER A 68 -15.25 -8.13 -3.82
C SER A 68 -15.94 -8.66 -2.56
N SER A 69 -15.37 -9.68 -1.94
CA SER A 69 -15.77 -10.20 -0.63
C SER A 69 -14.54 -10.38 0.26
N GLY A 70 -14.54 -9.75 1.43
CA GLY A 70 -13.40 -9.75 2.34
C GLY A 70 -13.04 -8.40 2.90
N THR A 71 -11.77 -8.18 3.15
CA THR A 71 -11.26 -6.90 3.69
C THR A 71 -10.05 -6.43 2.90
N ALA A 72 -9.78 -5.11 2.91
CA ALA A 72 -8.52 -4.54 2.45
C ALA A 72 -8.01 -3.47 3.43
N GLY A 73 -6.68 -3.39 3.58
CA GLY A 73 -6.03 -2.40 4.43
C GLY A 73 -6.14 -2.64 5.94
N TYR A 74 -6.74 -3.74 6.38
CA TYR A 74 -6.80 -4.15 7.78
C TYR A 74 -5.72 -5.15 8.18
N GLY A 75 -5.13 -5.85 7.21
CA GLY A 75 -4.21 -6.95 7.49
C GLY A 75 -4.91 -8.17 8.10
N TYR A 76 -6.17 -8.41 7.79
CA TYR A 76 -6.99 -9.50 8.32
C TYR A 76 -7.16 -10.60 7.27
N ARG A 77 -6.93 -11.86 7.69
CA ARG A 77 -7.03 -13.01 6.79
C ARG A 77 -8.48 -13.46 6.62
N LEU A 78 -8.72 -14.12 5.51
CA LEU A 78 -9.91 -14.94 5.32
C LEU A 78 -9.77 -16.24 6.13
N GLU A 79 -10.85 -16.68 6.77
CA GLU A 79 -10.90 -17.88 7.60
C GLU A 79 -11.86 -18.93 7.05
N ALA A 80 -12.90 -18.52 6.32
CA ALA A 80 -13.84 -19.42 5.66
C ALA A 80 -14.52 -18.73 4.48
N ILE A 81 -15.15 -19.53 3.61
CA ILE A 81 -15.92 -19.06 2.45
C ILE A 81 -17.18 -19.90 2.30
N GLU A 82 -18.29 -19.26 1.93
CA GLU A 82 -19.50 -19.89 1.41
C GLU A 82 -19.77 -19.42 0.00
N ILE A 83 -20.16 -20.36 -0.89
CA ILE A 83 -20.48 -20.06 -2.30
C ILE A 83 -21.84 -20.70 -2.63
N ARG A 84 -22.71 -19.95 -3.33
CA ARG A 84 -24.02 -20.43 -3.79
C ARG A 84 -24.29 -19.98 -5.23
N LEU A 85 -24.90 -20.88 -6.00
CA LEU A 85 -25.54 -20.52 -7.25
C LEU A 85 -27.03 -20.28 -6.96
N VAL A 86 -27.52 -19.15 -7.42
CA VAL A 86 -28.91 -18.72 -7.28
C VAL A 86 -29.45 -18.41 -8.67
N ARG A 87 -30.66 -18.90 -9.00
CA ARG A 87 -31.25 -18.63 -10.30
C ARG A 87 -31.50 -17.12 -10.46
N LYS A 88 -31.22 -16.59 -11.64
CA LYS A 88 -31.47 -15.16 -11.91
C LYS A 88 -32.93 -14.80 -11.63
N GLY A 89 -33.12 -13.69 -10.93
CA GLY A 89 -34.42 -13.20 -10.49
C GLY A 89 -34.89 -13.72 -9.13
N GLU A 90 -34.19 -14.71 -8.55
CA GLU A 90 -34.44 -15.15 -7.17
C GLU A 90 -33.70 -14.23 -6.17
N ALA A 91 -34.18 -14.25 -4.92
CA ALA A 91 -33.59 -13.45 -3.85
C ALA A 91 -32.16 -13.92 -3.50
N ALA A 92 -31.33 -12.95 -3.07
CA ALA A 92 -30.01 -13.24 -2.52
C ALA A 92 -30.11 -14.16 -1.29
N PRO A 93 -29.09 -14.98 -0.98
CA PRO A 93 -29.09 -15.89 0.17
C PRO A 93 -29.14 -15.21 1.54
N GLY A 94 -28.95 -13.89 1.59
CA GLY A 94 -28.95 -13.07 2.80
C GLY A 94 -28.57 -11.62 2.49
N PRO A 95 -28.17 -10.83 3.50
CA PRO A 95 -27.77 -9.44 3.31
C PRO A 95 -26.64 -9.29 2.30
N THR A 96 -26.59 -8.16 1.58
CA THR A 96 -25.62 -7.87 0.52
C THR A 96 -25.04 -6.47 0.62
N ALA A 97 -25.26 -5.75 1.73
CA ALA A 97 -24.83 -4.36 1.89
C ALA A 97 -23.31 -4.22 2.06
N ASP A 98 -22.71 -5.08 2.88
CA ASP A 98 -21.31 -4.99 3.30
C ASP A 98 -20.50 -6.28 3.02
N PRO A 99 -20.40 -6.73 1.76
CA PRO A 99 -19.63 -7.91 1.39
C PRO A 99 -18.10 -7.68 1.47
N PHE A 100 -17.69 -6.43 1.39
CA PHE A 100 -16.29 -6.03 1.37
C PHE A 100 -16.09 -4.79 2.25
N ILE A 101 -15.17 -4.90 3.20
CA ILE A 101 -14.86 -3.81 4.13
C ILE A 101 -13.43 -3.34 3.89
N GLU A 102 -13.31 -2.09 3.48
CA GLU A 102 -12.03 -1.46 3.27
C GLU A 102 -11.72 -0.48 4.39
N ASN A 103 -10.47 -0.50 4.85
CA ASN A 103 -10.00 0.49 5.81
C ASN A 103 -9.88 1.86 5.12
N SER A 104 -11.02 2.55 5.05
CA SER A 104 -11.15 3.85 4.40
C SER A 104 -10.51 5.00 5.19
N LYS A 105 -9.92 4.74 6.35
CA LYS A 105 -9.25 5.79 7.14
C LYS A 105 -8.21 6.56 6.31
N ASN A 106 -7.68 5.93 5.27
CA ASN A 106 -6.67 6.53 4.41
C ASN A 106 -7.22 7.04 3.05
N ARG A 107 -8.46 6.70 2.63
CA ARG A 107 -8.97 7.07 1.29
C ARG A 107 -9.45 8.52 1.17
N ASN A 108 -9.95 9.10 2.26
CA ASN A 108 -10.44 10.48 2.26
C ASN A 108 -9.39 11.51 2.72
N GLU A 109 -8.26 11.05 3.20
CA GLU A 109 -7.16 11.91 3.58
C GLU A 109 -6.15 11.99 2.44
N LYS A 110 -5.76 13.20 2.08
CA LYS A 110 -4.73 13.43 1.06
C LYS A 110 -3.43 12.72 1.45
N LEU A 111 -2.89 11.91 0.54
CA LEU A 111 -1.52 11.38 0.68
C LEU A 111 -0.55 12.56 0.82
N ILE A 112 0.28 12.52 1.84
CA ILE A 112 1.25 13.57 2.14
C ILE A 112 2.65 12.96 2.18
N VAL A 113 3.59 13.57 1.49
CA VAL A 113 5.02 13.32 1.68
C VAL A 113 5.54 14.34 2.68
N SER A 114 5.94 13.89 3.86
CA SER A 114 6.44 14.73 4.95
C SER A 114 7.94 14.46 5.19
N TYR A 115 8.73 15.49 5.35
CA TYR A 115 10.17 15.38 5.49
C TYR A 115 10.78 16.48 6.35
N THR A 116 11.94 16.17 6.92
CA THR A 116 12.76 17.11 7.68
C THR A 116 14.23 16.89 7.38
N THR A 117 15.03 17.94 7.49
CA THR A 117 16.47 17.91 7.28
C THR A 117 17.22 18.39 8.52
N HIS A 118 18.39 17.79 8.75
CA HIS A 118 19.36 18.27 9.71
C HIS A 118 20.32 19.24 9.01
N VAL A 119 20.36 20.47 9.49
CA VAL A 119 21.16 21.56 8.90
C VAL A 119 22.29 21.93 9.86
N GLN A 120 23.46 22.17 9.31
CA GLN A 120 24.61 22.68 10.06
C GLN A 120 24.24 23.87 10.96
N ASP A 121 24.62 23.81 12.21
CA ASP A 121 24.42 24.83 13.26
C ASP A 121 22.95 25.03 13.71
N TYR A 122 21.97 24.55 12.91
CA TYR A 122 20.55 24.69 13.22
C TYR A 122 19.90 23.37 13.72
N GLY A 123 20.52 22.20 13.43
CA GLY A 123 19.97 20.92 13.80
C GLY A 123 18.75 20.54 12.94
N TRP A 124 17.90 19.69 13.52
CA TRP A 124 16.67 19.26 12.85
C TRP A 124 15.68 20.40 12.68
N GLN A 125 15.29 20.62 11.42
CA GLN A 125 14.27 21.60 11.07
C GLN A 125 12.86 21.05 11.34
N PRO A 126 11.84 21.91 11.46
CA PRO A 126 10.44 21.44 11.47
C PRO A 126 10.12 20.60 10.24
N TYR A 127 9.23 19.63 10.39
CA TYR A 127 8.71 18.88 9.25
C TYR A 127 7.97 19.81 8.28
N VAL A 128 8.23 19.61 7.00
CA VAL A 128 7.51 20.24 5.90
C VAL A 128 6.91 19.16 4.99
N SER A 129 6.02 19.52 4.08
CA SER A 129 5.34 18.57 3.21
C SER A 129 5.14 19.11 1.80
N ASP A 130 4.89 18.18 0.89
CA ASP A 130 4.35 18.41 -0.44
C ASP A 130 5.12 19.51 -1.23
N GLY A 131 6.43 19.34 -1.37
CA GLY A 131 7.30 20.22 -2.17
C GLY A 131 7.74 21.51 -1.52
N LYS A 132 7.43 21.73 -0.23
CA LYS A 132 7.99 22.87 0.51
C LYS A 132 9.50 22.69 0.74
N LEU A 133 10.24 23.78 0.80
CA LEU A 133 11.68 23.74 1.07
C LEU A 133 11.95 23.23 2.49
N SER A 134 12.85 22.25 2.63
CA SER A 134 13.49 21.87 3.89
C SER A 134 14.98 22.11 3.77
N GLY A 135 15.54 22.82 4.74
CA GLY A 135 16.91 23.30 4.69
C GLY A 135 17.00 24.81 4.54
N THR A 136 18.15 25.31 4.12
CA THR A 136 18.41 26.74 3.94
C THR A 136 18.74 27.05 2.47
N SER A 137 18.62 28.32 2.10
CA SER A 137 19.01 28.82 0.79
C SER A 137 19.77 30.13 0.94
N GLY A 138 20.96 30.23 0.32
CA GLY A 138 21.81 31.44 0.37
C GLY A 138 22.63 31.60 1.67
N GLU A 139 22.59 30.65 2.60
CA GLU A 139 23.26 30.74 3.91
C GLU A 139 24.56 29.92 3.97
N ALA A 140 24.96 29.27 2.91
CA ALA A 140 26.13 28.39 2.85
C ALA A 140 26.16 27.31 3.95
N LYS A 141 24.99 26.85 4.41
CA LYS A 141 24.85 25.79 5.40
C LYS A 141 24.63 24.43 4.72
N ARG A 142 25.39 23.40 5.12
CA ARG A 142 25.25 22.06 4.59
C ARG A 142 24.08 21.31 5.22
N LEU A 143 23.46 20.44 4.46
CA LEU A 143 22.59 19.39 5.00
C LEU A 143 23.45 18.23 5.47
N GLU A 144 23.14 17.68 6.64
CA GLU A 144 23.87 16.59 7.28
C GLU A 144 23.04 15.32 7.38
N GLY A 145 21.70 15.44 7.34
CA GLY A 145 20.79 14.29 7.40
C GLY A 145 19.38 14.63 6.96
N ILE A 146 18.62 13.58 6.70
CA ILE A 146 17.23 13.68 6.25
C ILE A 146 16.38 12.54 6.83
N LYS A 147 15.10 12.81 7.05
CA LYS A 147 14.04 11.85 7.32
C LYS A 147 12.88 12.15 6.41
N ILE A 148 12.29 11.09 5.82
CA ILE A 148 11.15 11.22 4.93
C ILE A 148 10.12 10.16 5.31
N GLN A 149 8.83 10.52 5.30
CA GLN A 149 7.72 9.59 5.58
C GLN A 149 6.51 9.89 4.69
N LEU A 150 5.70 8.87 4.48
CA LEU A 150 4.35 9.03 3.94
C LEU A 150 3.36 9.13 5.09
N GLN A 151 2.36 9.99 4.92
CA GLN A 151 1.19 10.04 5.79
C GLN A 151 -0.04 9.76 4.93
N ASN A 152 -0.99 9.02 5.47
CA ASN A 152 -2.24 8.65 4.79
C ASN A 152 -2.00 7.88 3.48
N ALA A 153 -1.00 6.99 3.48
CA ALA A 153 -0.75 6.14 2.32
C ALA A 153 -1.95 5.22 2.06
N PRO A 154 -2.58 5.29 0.87
CA PRO A 154 -3.79 4.53 0.57
C PRO A 154 -3.51 3.07 0.17
N TYR A 155 -2.27 2.72 -0.07
CA TYR A 155 -1.85 1.38 -0.48
C TYR A 155 -0.69 0.88 0.39
N VAL A 156 -0.49 -0.43 0.38
CA VAL A 156 0.68 -1.06 1.02
C VAL A 156 1.95 -0.59 0.31
N GLY A 157 2.96 -0.28 1.09
CA GLY A 157 4.25 0.20 0.59
C GLY A 157 4.80 1.34 1.44
N SER A 158 6.02 1.71 1.14
CA SER A 158 6.81 2.69 1.88
C SER A 158 7.46 3.70 0.95
N ILE A 159 7.97 4.77 1.54
CA ILE A 159 8.99 5.61 0.91
C ILE A 159 10.36 5.17 1.40
N SER A 160 11.22 4.75 0.47
CA SER A 160 12.58 4.30 0.77
C SER A 160 13.59 5.25 0.15
N TYR A 161 14.65 5.57 0.88
CA TYR A 161 15.67 6.51 0.45
C TYR A 161 17.05 6.17 0.98
N GLN A 162 18.07 6.67 0.30
CA GLN A 162 19.46 6.63 0.73
C GLN A 162 20.15 7.94 0.36
N THR A 163 21.15 8.32 1.14
CA THR A 163 21.97 9.51 0.89
C THR A 163 23.41 9.13 0.60
N HIS A 164 24.06 9.93 -0.24
CA HIS A 164 25.50 9.95 -0.39
C HIS A 164 26.06 10.98 0.57
N VAL A 165 26.95 10.53 1.45
CA VAL A 165 27.56 11.37 2.48
C VAL A 165 29.03 11.59 2.14
N GLN A 166 29.52 12.78 2.32
CA GLN A 166 30.93 13.13 2.15
C GLN A 166 31.84 12.13 2.87
N ASP A 167 32.86 11.63 2.19
CA ASP A 167 33.86 10.67 2.65
C ASP A 167 33.33 9.25 2.96
N TYR A 168 32.01 9.05 3.05
CA TYR A 168 31.39 7.75 3.36
C TYR A 168 30.70 7.09 2.15
N GLY A 169 30.33 7.88 1.12
CA GLY A 169 29.63 7.37 -0.04
C GLY A 169 28.15 7.08 0.23
N TRP A 170 27.55 6.21 -0.59
CA TRP A 170 26.17 5.81 -0.46
C TRP A 170 25.93 4.99 0.79
N GLN A 171 25.02 5.48 1.63
CA GLN A 171 24.57 4.74 2.81
C GLN A 171 23.52 3.66 2.45
N ALA A 172 23.18 2.82 3.42
CA ALA A 172 22.12 1.83 3.24
C ALA A 172 20.76 2.49 2.94
N TRP A 173 19.90 1.77 2.23
CA TRP A 173 18.51 2.14 2.07
C TRP A 173 17.79 2.12 3.41
N ILE A 174 17.01 3.16 3.68
CA ILE A 174 16.19 3.29 4.88
C ILE A 174 14.78 3.71 4.48
N SER A 175 13.79 3.42 5.30
CA SER A 175 12.38 3.71 4.98
C SER A 175 11.68 4.43 6.14
N ASP A 176 10.57 5.07 5.81
CA ASP A 176 9.53 5.53 6.72
C ASP A 176 10.06 6.23 7.98
N ASN A 177 10.51 7.47 7.80
CA ASN A 177 11.03 8.30 8.86
C ASN A 177 12.37 7.84 9.50
N GLY A 178 13.04 6.84 8.91
CA GLY A 178 14.38 6.46 9.30
C GLY A 178 15.39 7.59 9.04
N PHE A 179 16.48 7.63 9.78
CA PHE A 179 17.53 8.63 9.61
C PHE A 179 18.54 8.19 8.53
N SER A 180 18.75 9.02 7.50
CA SER A 180 19.81 8.85 6.50
C SER A 180 20.72 10.08 6.52
N GLY A 181 22.02 9.88 6.70
CA GLY A 181 23.03 10.92 6.84
C GLY A 181 23.91 10.70 8.05
N THR A 182 24.53 11.79 8.55
CA THR A 182 25.35 11.81 9.76
C THR A 182 24.87 12.92 10.71
N SER A 183 25.22 12.81 11.98
CA SER A 183 24.92 13.83 12.97
C SER A 183 26.16 14.08 13.83
N GLY A 184 26.55 15.34 13.96
CA GLY A 184 27.73 15.76 14.77
C GLY A 184 29.09 15.48 14.12
N GLU A 185 29.13 15.00 12.87
CA GLU A 185 30.37 14.64 12.17
C GLU A 185 30.81 15.68 11.15
N ALA A 186 30.05 16.75 11.01
CA ALA A 186 30.31 17.82 10.06
C ALA A 186 30.45 17.35 8.59
N LYS A 187 29.74 16.26 8.22
CA LYS A 187 29.72 15.69 6.86
C LYS A 187 28.46 16.14 6.12
N ARG A 188 28.63 16.61 4.88
CA ARG A 188 27.49 17.05 4.07
C ARG A 188 26.85 15.87 3.32
N LEU A 189 25.56 16.00 3.06
CA LEU A 189 24.89 15.20 2.06
C LEU A 189 25.29 15.71 0.66
N GLU A 190 25.64 14.81 -0.24
CA GLU A 190 26.09 15.15 -1.60
C GLU A 190 25.08 14.70 -2.66
N ALA A 191 24.33 13.65 -2.39
CA ALA A 191 23.26 13.17 -3.28
C ALA A 191 22.20 12.40 -2.48
N ILE A 192 21.03 12.20 -3.10
CA ILE A 192 19.94 11.41 -2.56
C ILE A 192 19.28 10.59 -3.66
N ARG A 193 18.83 9.39 -3.29
CA ARG A 193 17.91 8.56 -4.09
C ARG A 193 16.67 8.30 -3.27
N ILE A 194 15.50 8.40 -3.91
CA ILE A 194 14.20 8.18 -3.27
C ILE A 194 13.37 7.29 -4.20
N LYS A 195 12.68 6.33 -3.64
CA LYS A 195 11.73 5.47 -4.38
C LYS A 195 10.53 5.13 -3.49
N LEU A 196 9.43 4.82 -4.11
CA LEU A 196 8.31 4.13 -3.48
C LEU A 196 8.52 2.62 -3.59
N THR A 197 7.89 1.85 -2.72
CA THR A 197 7.93 0.39 -2.73
C THR A 197 6.53 -0.19 -2.84
N ASP A 198 6.45 -1.47 -3.20
CA ASP A 198 5.21 -2.26 -3.27
C ASP A 198 4.10 -1.54 -4.06
N GLN A 199 2.86 -1.66 -3.65
CA GLN A 199 1.72 -1.04 -4.34
C GLN A 199 1.85 0.48 -4.46
N MET A 200 2.49 1.16 -3.51
CA MET A 200 2.72 2.60 -3.64
C MET A 200 3.50 2.95 -4.91
N SER A 201 4.44 2.10 -5.34
CA SER A 201 5.22 2.29 -6.58
C SER A 201 4.45 1.96 -7.85
N GLU A 202 3.34 1.23 -7.76
CA GLU A 202 2.47 0.90 -8.90
C GLU A 202 1.50 2.04 -9.24
N TYR A 203 1.05 2.77 -8.21
CA TYR A 203 0.00 3.79 -8.35
C TYR A 203 0.49 5.23 -8.24
N TYR A 204 1.72 5.45 -7.77
CA TYR A 204 2.29 6.79 -7.58
C TYR A 204 3.71 6.90 -8.07
N ASP A 205 4.03 8.06 -8.60
CA ASP A 205 5.39 8.51 -8.88
C ASP A 205 5.85 9.49 -7.78
N ILE A 206 7.14 9.43 -7.41
CA ILE A 206 7.76 10.40 -6.52
C ILE A 206 8.66 11.36 -7.30
N TYR A 207 8.36 12.64 -7.19
CA TYR A 207 9.16 13.71 -7.80
C TYR A 207 9.90 14.49 -6.69
N TYR A 208 11.17 14.73 -6.92
CA TYR A 208 11.98 15.52 -6.00
C TYR A 208 13.03 16.34 -6.73
N ARG A 209 13.46 17.40 -6.10
CA ARG A 209 14.57 18.21 -6.59
C ARG A 209 15.49 18.59 -5.43
N VAL A 210 16.76 18.74 -5.72
CA VAL A 210 17.77 19.18 -4.78
C VAL A 210 18.38 20.49 -5.27
N HIS A 211 18.79 21.33 -4.33
CA HIS A 211 19.63 22.50 -4.63
C HIS A 211 21.06 22.12 -4.27
N ALA A 212 21.94 22.12 -5.27
CA ALA A 212 23.38 21.90 -5.10
C ALA A 212 24.12 23.25 -5.22
N GLN A 213 25.16 23.39 -4.44
CA GLN A 213 26.09 24.53 -4.53
C GLN A 213 27.23 24.22 -5.48
#